data_14a16a91752dd48ac78873ca5ab544b6
#
_entry.id   14a16a91752dd48ac78873ca5ab544b6
#
_cell.length_a   1.000
_cell.length_b   1.000
_cell.length_c   1.000
_cell.angle_alpha   90.00
_cell.angle_beta   90.00
_cell.angle_gamma   90.00
#
_symmetry.space_group_name_H-M   'P 1'
#
loop_
_entity.id
_entity.type
_entity.pdbx_description
1 polymer ?
#
loop_
_entity_poly.entity_id
_entity_poly.type
_entity_poly.pdbx_seq_one_letter_code
_entity_poly.pdbx_strand_id
1 'polypeptide(L)'
;ILGVSLAVAKAAAEFTGQPLFRYVGGTSARVLPVPMMNIINGGEHADNPIDIQEFMIMPVGAENIREAVRMGSEVFHTLKKELQNAGHNTGIGVEGGFAPNLSSARYALDFILKSIEKAGYKPGEDVYLALDC
;
A
#
# COMPACT_ATOMS: atom_id res chain seq x y z
N ILE A 1 -8.65 19.19 9.65
CA ILE A 1 -8.32 18.75 11.01
C ILE A 1 -6.92 18.14 11.05
N LEU A 2 -6.62 17.09 10.26
CA LEU A 2 -5.34 16.39 10.27
C LEU A 2 -4.13 17.30 10.00
N GLY A 3 -4.21 18.22 9.03
CA GLY A 3 -3.14 19.15 8.71
C GLY A 3 -2.72 20.02 9.89
N VAL A 4 -3.70 20.53 10.65
CA VAL A 4 -3.43 21.33 11.86
C VAL A 4 -2.83 20.46 12.97
N SER A 5 -3.38 19.27 13.19
CA SER A 5 -2.86 18.32 14.18
C SER A 5 -1.41 17.94 13.92
N LEU A 6 -1.07 17.63 12.66
CA LEU A 6 0.29 17.33 12.26
C LEU A 6 1.24 18.53 12.39
N ALA A 7 0.79 19.73 12.04
CA ALA A 7 1.59 20.96 12.17
C ALA A 7 1.94 21.23 13.63
N VAL A 8 0.95 21.12 14.53
CA VAL A 8 1.15 21.28 15.98
C VAL A 8 2.12 20.23 16.53
N ALA A 9 1.95 18.95 16.16
CA ALA A 9 2.83 17.88 16.60
C ALA A 9 4.28 18.08 16.10
N LYS A 10 4.48 18.51 14.87
CA LYS A 10 5.80 18.84 14.31
C LYS A 10 6.45 20.01 15.04
N ALA A 11 5.71 21.11 15.24
CA ALA A 11 6.23 22.28 15.95
C ALA A 11 6.63 21.93 17.41
N ALA A 12 5.83 21.13 18.09
CA ALA A 12 6.13 20.70 19.45
C ALA A 12 7.34 19.75 19.50
N ALA A 13 7.49 18.85 18.54
CA ALA A 13 8.66 17.98 18.42
C ALA A 13 9.94 18.80 18.20
N GLU A 14 9.90 19.78 17.29
CA GLU A 14 11.01 20.70 17.04
C GLU A 14 11.36 21.53 18.29
N PHE A 15 10.36 22.12 18.95
CA PHE A 15 10.54 22.90 20.16
C PHE A 15 11.20 22.09 21.29
N THR A 16 10.88 20.80 21.42
CA THR A 16 11.44 19.90 22.44
C THR A 16 12.74 19.22 21.98
N GLY A 17 13.23 19.49 20.78
CA GLY A 17 14.46 18.88 20.24
C GLY A 17 14.34 17.39 19.98
N GLN A 18 13.15 16.87 19.72
CA GLN A 18 12.88 15.45 19.50
C GLN A 18 12.43 15.18 18.06
N PRO A 19 12.77 14.01 17.47
CA PRO A 19 12.14 13.58 16.25
C PRO A 19 10.64 13.30 16.47
N LEU A 20 9.81 13.57 15.47
CA LEU A 20 8.34 13.48 15.58
C LEU A 20 7.85 12.13 16.13
N PHE A 21 8.42 11.02 15.65
CA PHE A 21 8.04 9.69 16.13
C PHE A 21 8.28 9.51 17.64
N ARG A 22 9.33 10.14 18.16
CA ARG A 22 9.66 10.09 19.59
C ARG A 22 8.72 10.97 20.40
N TYR A 23 8.41 12.16 19.89
CA TYR A 23 7.48 13.08 20.54
C TYR A 23 6.06 12.46 20.66
N VAL A 24 5.57 11.84 19.59
CA VAL A 24 4.22 11.23 19.56
C VAL A 24 4.20 9.86 20.24
N GLY A 25 5.19 9.03 19.99
CA GLY A 25 5.22 7.63 20.44
C GLY A 25 5.92 7.40 21.80
N GLY A 26 6.57 8.41 22.35
CA GLY A 26 7.30 8.32 23.62
C GLY A 26 8.54 7.44 23.54
N THR A 27 9.02 7.02 24.73
CA THR A 27 10.27 6.25 24.87
C THR A 27 10.20 4.84 24.27
N SER A 28 9.01 4.29 24.10
CA SER A 28 8.77 2.95 23.57
C SER A 28 8.65 2.88 22.05
N ALA A 29 8.66 4.01 21.35
CA ALA A 29 8.59 4.08 19.90
C ALA A 29 9.88 3.58 19.26
N ARG A 30 9.95 2.29 18.95
CA ARG A 30 11.15 1.60 18.43
C ARG A 30 10.86 0.71 17.23
N VAL A 31 9.60 0.43 16.95
CA VAL A 31 9.20 -0.51 15.91
C VAL A 31 8.53 0.24 14.78
N LEU A 32 9.02 0.05 13.54
CA LEU A 32 8.34 0.49 12.34
C LEU A 32 7.17 -0.48 12.03
N PRO A 33 5.99 0.01 11.65
CA PRO A 33 4.92 -0.84 11.21
C PRO A 33 5.26 -1.51 9.87
N VAL A 34 4.65 -2.65 9.60
CA VAL A 34 4.62 -3.20 8.25
C VAL A 34 3.85 -2.21 7.36
N PRO A 35 4.42 -1.76 6.23
CA PRO A 35 3.72 -0.81 5.38
C PRO A 35 2.52 -1.47 4.69
N MET A 36 1.38 -0.77 4.67
CA MET A 36 0.25 -1.06 3.80
C MET A 36 0.40 -0.23 2.53
N MET A 37 0.53 -0.91 1.40
CA MET A 37 0.81 -0.28 0.11
C MET A 37 -0.38 -0.46 -0.82
N ASN A 38 -1.09 0.62 -1.13
CA ASN A 38 -2.19 0.58 -2.10
C ASN A 38 -1.68 0.30 -3.52
N ILE A 39 -2.21 -0.71 -4.19
CA ILE A 39 -1.79 -1.12 -5.54
C ILE A 39 -2.93 -1.20 -6.55
N ILE A 40 -4.19 -1.32 -6.11
CA ILE A 40 -5.39 -1.19 -6.96
C ILE A 40 -6.43 -0.34 -6.23
N ASN A 41 -7.05 0.57 -6.96
CA ASN A 41 -8.13 1.44 -6.50
C ASN A 41 -9.48 1.02 -7.06
N GLY A 42 -10.52 1.25 -6.28
CA GLY A 42 -11.93 1.15 -6.66
C GLY A 42 -12.77 2.13 -5.83
N GLY A 43 -14.06 1.89 -5.72
CA GLY A 43 -14.98 2.74 -4.95
C GLY A 43 -14.86 4.21 -5.31
N GLU A 44 -14.82 5.08 -4.32
CA GLU A 44 -14.67 6.53 -4.51
C GLU A 44 -13.27 6.94 -5.05
N HIS A 45 -12.28 6.05 -5.00
CA HIS A 45 -10.91 6.32 -5.45
C HIS A 45 -10.67 6.03 -6.94
N ALA A 46 -11.65 5.45 -7.65
CA ALA A 46 -11.56 5.15 -9.08
C ALA A 46 -12.92 5.08 -9.76
N ASP A 47 -13.00 5.59 -10.98
CA ASP A 47 -14.19 5.45 -11.84
C ASP A 47 -14.16 4.06 -12.52
N ASN A 48 -14.50 3.03 -11.75
CA ASN A 48 -14.60 1.64 -12.18
C ASN A 48 -15.68 0.89 -11.37
N PRO A 49 -16.10 -0.33 -11.77
CA PRO A 49 -17.19 -1.06 -11.11
C PRO A 49 -16.76 -1.82 -9.83
N ILE A 50 -15.63 -1.51 -9.25
CA ILE A 50 -15.13 -2.16 -8.03
C ILE A 50 -15.59 -1.38 -6.81
N ASP A 51 -16.29 -2.01 -5.86
CA ASP A 51 -16.83 -1.34 -4.66
C ASP A 51 -15.76 -1.06 -3.59
N ILE A 52 -14.72 -1.89 -3.50
CA ILE A 52 -13.63 -1.74 -2.52
C ILE A 52 -12.71 -0.60 -2.95
N GLN A 53 -12.46 0.36 -2.05
CA GLN A 53 -11.69 1.58 -2.35
C GLN A 53 -10.21 1.31 -2.58
N GLU A 54 -9.60 0.48 -1.72
CA GLU A 54 -8.18 0.18 -1.81
C GLU A 54 -7.90 -1.30 -1.62
N PHE A 55 -7.05 -1.82 -2.50
CA PHE A 55 -6.44 -3.14 -2.36
C PHE A 55 -4.97 -2.93 -2.05
N MET A 56 -4.57 -3.32 -0.86
CA MET A 56 -3.22 -3.10 -0.35
C MET A 56 -2.47 -4.40 -0.19
N ILE A 57 -1.15 -4.35 -0.36
CA ILE A 57 -0.23 -5.40 0.00
C ILE A 57 0.56 -5.03 1.26
N MET A 58 0.86 -6.03 2.07
CA MET A 58 1.64 -5.91 3.30
C MET A 58 2.80 -6.91 3.26
N PRO A 59 4.04 -6.47 3.01
CA PRO A 59 5.21 -7.36 2.93
C PRO A 59 5.68 -7.80 4.32
N VAL A 60 4.92 -8.70 4.96
CA VAL A 60 5.15 -9.16 6.34
C VAL A 60 6.39 -10.05 6.49
N GLY A 61 6.80 -10.74 5.41
CA GLY A 61 8.00 -11.56 5.37
C GLY A 61 9.30 -10.78 5.25
N ALA A 62 9.25 -9.45 5.12
CA ALA A 62 10.44 -8.63 4.99
C ALA A 62 11.17 -8.46 6.32
N GLU A 63 12.49 -8.62 6.34
CA GLU A 63 13.32 -8.48 7.54
C GLU A 63 13.43 -7.03 8.05
N ASN A 64 13.21 -6.05 7.16
CA ASN A 64 13.33 -4.63 7.47
C ASN A 64 12.53 -3.78 6.47
N ILE A 65 12.37 -2.49 6.77
CA ILE A 65 11.57 -1.57 5.94
C ILE A 65 12.11 -1.42 4.51
N ARG A 66 13.41 -1.48 4.30
CA ARG A 66 14.01 -1.41 2.95
C ARG A 66 13.55 -2.59 2.11
N GLU A 67 13.63 -3.79 2.66
CA GLU A 67 13.18 -5.01 2.00
C GLU A 67 11.66 -4.99 1.78
N ALA A 68 10.88 -4.50 2.75
CA ALA A 68 9.43 -4.35 2.58
C ALA A 68 9.09 -3.43 1.39
N VAL A 69 9.77 -2.29 1.26
CA VAL A 69 9.56 -1.37 0.13
C VAL A 69 10.03 -2.00 -1.19
N ARG A 70 11.14 -2.74 -1.21
CA ARG A 70 11.61 -3.47 -2.38
C ARG A 70 10.58 -4.51 -2.84
N MET A 71 10.13 -5.37 -1.92
CA MET A 71 9.11 -6.39 -2.20
C MET A 71 7.83 -5.76 -2.76
N GLY A 72 7.33 -4.69 -2.12
CA GLY A 72 6.17 -3.96 -2.59
C GLY A 72 6.35 -3.39 -4.00
N SER A 73 7.50 -2.82 -4.31
CA SER A 73 7.84 -2.31 -5.64
C SER A 73 7.87 -3.42 -6.69
N GLU A 74 8.46 -4.57 -6.38
CA GLU A 74 8.53 -5.72 -7.30
C GLU A 74 7.14 -6.28 -7.61
N VAL A 75 6.29 -6.43 -6.60
CA VAL A 75 4.89 -6.85 -6.79
C VAL A 75 4.12 -5.81 -7.61
N PHE A 76 4.27 -4.52 -7.30
CA PHE A 76 3.62 -3.44 -8.03
C PHE A 76 3.98 -3.43 -9.53
N HIS A 77 5.27 -3.54 -9.85
CA HIS A 77 5.71 -3.56 -11.25
C HIS A 77 5.34 -4.86 -11.98
N THR A 78 5.24 -5.97 -11.25
CA THR A 78 4.74 -7.23 -11.79
C THR A 78 3.24 -7.12 -12.09
N LEU A 79 2.46 -6.54 -11.17
CA LEU A 79 1.04 -6.26 -11.37
C LEU A 79 0.80 -5.36 -12.58
N LYS A 80 1.62 -4.32 -12.77
CA LYS A 80 1.57 -3.46 -13.96
C LYS A 80 1.65 -4.28 -15.24
N LYS A 81 2.62 -5.17 -15.33
CA LYS A 81 2.82 -6.02 -16.52
C LYS A 81 1.64 -6.98 -16.73
N GLU A 82 1.13 -7.59 -15.66
CA GLU A 82 -0.02 -8.49 -15.75
C GLU A 82 -1.29 -7.78 -16.24
N LEU A 83 -1.56 -6.58 -15.72
CA LEU A 83 -2.68 -5.75 -16.16
C LEU A 83 -2.53 -5.34 -17.64
N GLN A 84 -1.35 -4.88 -18.04
CA GLN A 84 -1.06 -4.51 -19.43
C GLN A 84 -1.20 -5.69 -20.38
N ASN A 85 -0.68 -6.87 -20.02
CA ASN A 85 -0.79 -8.08 -20.82
C ASN A 85 -2.24 -8.54 -21.00
N ALA A 86 -3.11 -8.23 -20.04
CA ALA A 86 -4.54 -8.49 -20.11
C ALA A 86 -5.34 -7.35 -20.79
N GLY A 87 -4.68 -6.29 -21.26
CA GLY A 87 -5.32 -5.18 -21.97
C GLY A 87 -5.97 -4.13 -21.05
N HIS A 88 -5.65 -4.14 -19.76
CA HIS A 88 -6.18 -3.17 -18.80
C HIS A 88 -5.34 -1.90 -18.71
N ASN A 89 -6.00 -0.79 -18.37
CA ASN A 89 -5.33 0.47 -18.09
C ASN A 89 -4.47 0.38 -16.81
N THR A 90 -3.29 0.98 -16.85
CA THR A 90 -2.36 1.09 -15.73
C THR A 90 -2.09 2.54 -15.34
N GLY A 91 -3.07 3.42 -15.53
CA GLY A 91 -3.07 4.78 -14.96
C GLY A 91 -3.06 4.70 -13.43
N ILE A 92 -2.33 5.60 -12.80
CA ILE A 92 -2.16 5.66 -11.34
C ILE A 92 -3.19 6.64 -10.76
N GLY A 93 -3.87 6.22 -9.69
CA GLY A 93 -4.80 7.04 -8.94
C GLY A 93 -4.09 8.10 -8.07
N VAL A 94 -4.87 8.99 -7.47
CA VAL A 94 -4.36 10.12 -6.67
C VAL A 94 -3.57 9.62 -5.44
N GLU A 95 -3.94 8.50 -4.87
CA GLU A 95 -3.29 7.89 -3.69
C GLU A 95 -2.31 6.76 -4.03
N GLY A 96 -1.82 6.75 -5.29
CA GLY A 96 -1.03 5.63 -5.79
C GLY A 96 -1.92 4.46 -6.21
N GLY A 97 -1.31 3.34 -6.63
CA GLY A 97 -2.06 2.20 -7.14
C GLY A 97 -2.69 2.42 -8.52
N PHE A 98 -2.99 1.35 -9.21
CA PHE A 98 -3.65 1.41 -10.53
C PHE A 98 -5.16 1.57 -10.37
N ALA A 99 -5.82 2.15 -11.38
CA ALA A 99 -7.27 2.26 -11.47
C ALA A 99 -7.80 1.53 -12.72
N PRO A 100 -7.64 0.20 -12.83
CA PRO A 100 -8.08 -0.56 -13.98
C PRO A 100 -9.60 -0.75 -13.96
N ASN A 101 -10.20 -0.85 -15.13
CA ASN A 101 -11.60 -1.21 -15.27
C ASN A 101 -11.75 -2.74 -15.19
N LEU A 102 -11.73 -3.28 -13.96
CA LEU A 102 -11.92 -4.70 -13.67
C LEU A 102 -13.39 -4.97 -13.32
N SER A 103 -13.88 -6.15 -13.68
CA SER A 103 -15.30 -6.50 -13.57
C SER A 103 -15.76 -6.79 -12.13
N SER A 104 -14.83 -7.02 -11.19
CA SER A 104 -15.17 -7.32 -9.79
C SER A 104 -13.96 -7.20 -8.86
N ALA A 105 -14.23 -7.03 -7.57
CA ALA A 105 -13.22 -7.07 -6.51
C ALA A 105 -12.45 -8.42 -6.49
N ARG A 106 -13.15 -9.54 -6.74
CA ARG A 106 -12.50 -10.85 -6.83
C ARG A 106 -11.47 -10.89 -7.95
N TYR A 107 -11.80 -10.34 -9.11
CA TYR A 107 -10.88 -10.32 -10.26
C TYR A 107 -9.65 -9.45 -9.97
N ALA A 108 -9.81 -8.35 -9.23
CA ALA A 108 -8.70 -7.55 -8.73
C ALA A 108 -7.78 -8.36 -7.80
N LEU A 109 -8.35 -9.08 -6.84
CA LEU A 109 -7.60 -9.96 -5.93
C LEU A 109 -6.85 -11.05 -6.67
N ASP A 110 -7.45 -11.68 -7.68
CA ASP A 110 -6.80 -12.71 -8.49
C ASP A 110 -5.56 -12.16 -9.22
N PHE A 111 -5.62 -10.93 -9.76
CA PHE A 111 -4.45 -10.25 -10.34
C PHE A 111 -3.36 -10.00 -9.32
N ILE A 112 -3.72 -9.56 -8.11
CA ILE A 112 -2.75 -9.28 -7.04
C ILE A 112 -2.06 -10.56 -6.59
N LEU A 113 -2.82 -11.61 -6.28
CA LEU A 113 -2.27 -12.90 -5.86
C LEU A 113 -1.31 -13.48 -6.90
N LYS A 114 -1.73 -13.49 -8.17
CA LYS A 114 -0.88 -13.91 -9.28
C LYS A 114 0.38 -13.07 -9.41
N SER A 115 0.30 -11.78 -9.15
CA SER A 115 1.45 -10.87 -9.23
C SER A 115 2.42 -11.07 -8.08
N ILE A 116 1.94 -11.39 -6.88
CA ILE A 116 2.78 -11.76 -5.74
C ILE A 116 3.57 -13.03 -6.06
N GLU A 117 2.91 -14.08 -6.57
CA GLU A 117 3.55 -15.34 -6.96
C GLU A 117 4.57 -15.13 -8.07
N LYS A 118 4.23 -14.36 -9.11
CA LYS A 118 5.14 -14.06 -10.23
C LYS A 118 6.34 -13.20 -9.83
N ALA A 119 6.20 -12.38 -8.80
CA ALA A 119 7.30 -11.63 -8.21
C ALA A 119 8.23 -12.51 -7.35
N GLY A 120 7.86 -13.78 -7.14
CA GLY A 120 8.66 -14.76 -6.41
C GLY A 120 8.34 -14.86 -4.93
N TYR A 121 7.20 -14.31 -4.50
CA TYR A 121 6.74 -14.30 -3.11
C TYR A 121 5.53 -15.20 -2.90
N LYS A 122 5.31 -15.63 -1.66
CA LYS A 122 4.19 -16.48 -1.27
C LYS A 122 3.05 -15.63 -0.68
N PRO A 123 1.85 -15.59 -1.32
CA PRO A 123 0.68 -14.96 -0.74
C PRO A 123 0.31 -15.62 0.60
N GLY A 124 0.03 -14.81 1.61
CA GLY A 124 -0.33 -15.29 2.94
C GLY A 124 0.83 -15.78 3.82
N GLU A 125 2.07 -15.74 3.30
CA GLU A 125 3.31 -15.98 4.08
C GLU A 125 4.21 -14.74 4.00
N ASP A 126 4.71 -14.39 2.81
CA ASP A 126 5.62 -13.27 2.60
C ASP A 126 4.87 -11.95 2.45
N VAL A 127 3.71 -11.98 1.77
CA VAL A 127 2.89 -10.81 1.47
C VAL A 127 1.44 -11.09 1.83
N TYR A 128 0.89 -10.27 2.73
CA TYR A 128 -0.52 -10.28 3.10
C TYR A 128 -1.29 -9.22 2.30
N LEU A 129 -2.60 -9.36 2.31
CA LEU A 129 -3.51 -8.39 1.72
C LEU A 129 -4.23 -7.60 2.81
N ALA A 130 -4.51 -6.33 2.52
CA ALA A 130 -5.39 -5.49 3.31
C ALA A 130 -6.37 -4.77 2.37
N LEU A 131 -7.55 -4.45 2.86
CA LEU A 131 -8.63 -3.82 2.10
C LEU A 131 -9.14 -2.60 2.86
N ASP A 132 -9.48 -1.55 2.13
CA ASP A 132 -10.31 -0.45 2.59
C ASP A 132 -11.67 -0.53 1.88
N CYS A 133 -12.78 -0.70 2.67
CA CYS A 133 -14.12 -0.98 2.17
C CYS A 133 -15.07 0.18 2.40
#